data_3a1ecb09390d487df33a061d4ab803ac
#
_entry.id   3a1ecb09390d487df33a061d4ab803ac
#
_cell.length_a   1.000
_cell.length_b   1.000
_cell.length_c   1.000
_cell.angle_alpha   90.00
_cell.angle_beta   90.00
_cell.angle_gamma   90.00
#
_symmetry.space_group_name_H-M   'P 1'
#
loop_
_entity.id
_entity.type
_entity.pdbx_description
1 polymer ?
#
loop_
_entity_poly.entity_id
_entity_poly.type
_entity_poly.pdbx_seq_one_letter_code
_entity_poly.pdbx_strand_id
1 'polypeptide(L)'
;MAHEHRAARAAAEISRFNAFFPVLPVLGNRWAATRPFEGHTIGICAHLTTITGALVRELILGGGTWAICGVSEATTDHAVVDLLRDSGVHIYTTGSRKDALAQVLDHHPTMLADVGADLVATAIRRRPDQHAEIRGAVEVTKSGVDQLRGLTLPFGVVNINDSRLKEAVENRHGVGEGLWHAVQALTGMHLSGRRVGVVGYGPVGRGVAAYARAAGASVEVVELDPVRRLVAHYDGYPTPALDELLSRARIVVTATGRKAVLRPEQLAGAGDGLVLLNAGHGGDEIDVEGIRAAAVAVDHVADNVVRYGLEGGNSVVVLADGFPLNIVTNAGSPEPVLLHFAVLGLTLEWLTRHSITPGEHPVQSAIENEAAHLALRALGKAHG
;
A
#
# COMPACT_ATOMS: atom_id res chain seq x y z
N MET A 1 -19.88 13.91 -20.17
CA MET A 1 -18.62 14.62 -20.60
C MET A 1 -17.53 14.60 -19.51
N ALA A 2 -17.69 15.24 -18.32
CA ALA A 2 -16.60 15.23 -17.31
C ALA A 2 -16.31 13.83 -16.74
N HIS A 3 -17.32 13.02 -16.46
CA HIS A 3 -17.22 11.63 -16.02
C HIS A 3 -16.52 10.77 -17.07
N GLU A 4 -16.99 10.74 -18.30
CA GLU A 4 -16.41 9.97 -19.41
C GLU A 4 -14.94 10.32 -19.65
N HIS A 5 -14.60 11.63 -19.55
CA HIS A 5 -13.22 12.09 -19.71
C HIS A 5 -12.31 11.57 -18.58
N ARG A 6 -12.80 11.54 -17.32
CA ARG A 6 -12.04 10.98 -16.20
C ARG A 6 -11.83 9.48 -16.36
N ALA A 7 -12.89 8.70 -16.67
CA ALA A 7 -12.79 7.26 -16.88
C ALA A 7 -11.83 6.93 -18.05
N ALA A 8 -11.89 7.69 -19.15
CA ALA A 8 -10.98 7.53 -20.28
C ALA A 8 -9.51 7.78 -19.91
N ARG A 9 -9.24 8.79 -19.04
CA ARG A 9 -7.89 9.06 -18.52
C ARG A 9 -7.34 7.86 -17.77
N ALA A 10 -8.11 7.30 -16.81
CA ALA A 10 -7.69 6.14 -16.04
C ALA A 10 -7.47 4.91 -16.95
N ALA A 11 -8.35 4.70 -17.94
CA ALA A 11 -8.21 3.61 -18.90
C ALA A 11 -6.93 3.74 -19.74
N ALA A 12 -6.59 4.95 -20.19
CA ALA A 12 -5.37 5.22 -20.97
C ALA A 12 -4.10 4.95 -20.13
N GLU A 13 -4.10 5.33 -18.85
CA GLU A 13 -2.98 5.07 -17.96
C GLU A 13 -2.79 3.57 -17.70
N ILE A 14 -3.87 2.83 -17.44
CA ILE A 14 -3.83 1.37 -17.30
C ILE A 14 -3.30 0.73 -18.59
N SER A 15 -3.76 1.18 -19.76
CA SER A 15 -3.28 0.67 -21.03
C SER A 15 -1.78 0.89 -21.23
N ARG A 16 -1.27 2.03 -20.77
CA ARG A 16 0.16 2.33 -20.77
C ARG A 16 0.94 1.34 -19.91
N PHE A 17 0.48 1.04 -18.68
CA PHE A 17 1.14 0.05 -17.81
C PHE A 17 1.18 -1.33 -18.47
N ASN A 18 0.05 -1.76 -19.00
CA ASN A 18 -0.10 -3.06 -19.64
C ASN A 18 0.74 -3.21 -20.92
N ALA A 19 1.04 -2.11 -21.62
CA ALA A 19 1.91 -2.13 -22.80
C ALA A 19 3.37 -2.48 -22.47
N PHE A 20 3.85 -2.11 -21.28
CA PHE A 20 5.22 -2.36 -20.85
C PHE A 20 5.37 -3.57 -19.92
N PHE A 21 4.32 -3.90 -19.16
CA PHE A 21 4.33 -5.01 -18.22
C PHE A 21 2.98 -5.77 -18.23
N PRO A 22 2.75 -6.65 -19.22
CA PRO A 22 1.44 -7.26 -19.50
C PRO A 22 1.10 -8.46 -18.60
N VAL A 23 1.54 -8.51 -17.36
CA VAL A 23 1.29 -9.64 -16.44
C VAL A 23 -0.20 -9.80 -16.16
N LEU A 24 -0.89 -8.71 -15.81
CA LEU A 24 -2.33 -8.76 -15.54
C LEU A 24 -3.18 -9.05 -16.79
N PRO A 25 -2.95 -8.42 -17.96
CA PRO A 25 -3.68 -8.80 -19.17
C PRO A 25 -3.56 -10.26 -19.57
N VAL A 26 -2.40 -10.89 -19.37
CA VAL A 26 -2.25 -12.34 -19.63
C VAL A 26 -3.16 -13.15 -18.71
N LEU A 27 -3.26 -12.77 -17.43
CA LEU A 27 -4.20 -13.38 -16.50
C LEU A 27 -5.65 -13.06 -16.87
N GLY A 28 -5.96 -11.83 -17.22
CA GLY A 28 -7.30 -11.40 -17.65
C GLY A 28 -7.81 -12.20 -18.85
N ASN A 29 -6.98 -12.42 -19.87
CA ASN A 29 -7.32 -13.26 -21.02
C ASN A 29 -7.61 -14.71 -20.59
N ARG A 30 -6.83 -15.27 -19.67
CA ARG A 30 -7.08 -16.59 -19.11
C ARG A 30 -8.40 -16.63 -18.33
N TRP A 31 -8.65 -15.64 -17.48
CA TRP A 31 -9.86 -15.55 -16.68
C TRP A 31 -11.12 -15.32 -17.56
N ALA A 32 -11.02 -14.56 -18.62
CA ALA A 32 -12.10 -14.40 -19.59
C ALA A 32 -12.51 -15.74 -20.24
N ALA A 33 -11.50 -16.58 -20.53
CA ALA A 33 -11.75 -17.91 -21.13
C ALA A 33 -12.25 -18.95 -20.11
N THR A 34 -11.76 -18.92 -18.86
CA THR A 34 -12.04 -19.96 -17.85
C THR A 34 -13.15 -19.59 -16.87
N ARG A 35 -13.51 -18.30 -16.77
CA ARG A 35 -14.54 -17.71 -15.90
C ARG A 35 -14.49 -18.25 -14.45
N PRO A 36 -13.33 -18.18 -13.78
CA PRO A 36 -13.15 -18.82 -12.47
C PRO A 36 -14.00 -18.18 -11.36
N PHE A 37 -14.43 -16.92 -11.52
CA PHE A 37 -15.21 -16.18 -10.51
C PHE A 37 -16.72 -16.27 -10.74
N GLU A 38 -17.18 -16.98 -11.77
CA GLU A 38 -18.61 -17.15 -12.02
C GLU A 38 -19.33 -17.77 -10.82
N GLY A 39 -20.45 -17.19 -10.41
CA GLY A 39 -21.22 -17.63 -9.24
C GLY A 39 -20.62 -17.21 -7.89
N HIS A 40 -19.52 -16.44 -7.89
CA HIS A 40 -18.92 -15.88 -6.66
C HIS A 40 -19.20 -14.39 -6.55
N THR A 41 -19.32 -13.91 -5.32
CA THR A 41 -19.29 -12.49 -4.98
C THR A 41 -17.99 -12.20 -4.24
N ILE A 42 -17.25 -11.21 -4.70
CA ILE A 42 -15.96 -10.84 -4.11
C ILE A 42 -16.06 -9.43 -3.53
N GLY A 43 -15.81 -9.33 -2.21
CA GLY A 43 -15.70 -8.06 -1.50
C GLY A 43 -14.26 -7.58 -1.45
N ILE A 44 -14.01 -6.33 -1.83
CA ILE A 44 -12.65 -5.75 -1.81
C ILE A 44 -12.65 -4.45 -1.00
N CYS A 45 -11.64 -4.28 -0.15
CA CYS A 45 -11.27 -3.01 0.44
C CYS A 45 -9.83 -2.69 0.05
N ALA A 46 -9.61 -1.63 -0.74
CA ALA A 46 -8.28 -1.31 -1.26
C ALA A 46 -8.10 0.20 -1.49
N HIS A 47 -6.86 0.65 -1.70
CA HIS A 47 -6.60 1.97 -2.24
C HIS A 47 -7.09 2.01 -3.69
N LEU A 48 -7.99 2.94 -4.03
CA LEU A 48 -8.58 3.03 -5.37
C LEU A 48 -7.68 3.86 -6.31
N THR A 49 -6.52 3.32 -6.61
CA THR A 49 -5.53 3.90 -7.52
C THR A 49 -5.65 3.31 -8.93
N THR A 50 -4.98 3.91 -9.90
CA THR A 50 -4.91 3.38 -11.29
C THR A 50 -4.37 1.95 -11.33
N ILE A 51 -3.43 1.60 -10.42
CA ILE A 51 -2.86 0.25 -10.36
C ILE A 51 -3.90 -0.75 -9.85
N THR A 52 -4.69 -0.39 -8.84
CA THR A 52 -5.84 -1.22 -8.38
C THR A 52 -6.89 -1.36 -9.48
N GLY A 53 -7.16 -0.28 -10.22
CA GLY A 53 -8.02 -0.33 -11.40
C GLY A 53 -7.53 -1.32 -12.45
N ALA A 54 -6.22 -1.41 -12.67
CA ALA A 54 -5.63 -2.39 -13.59
C ALA A 54 -5.93 -3.82 -13.17
N LEU A 55 -5.79 -4.16 -11.88
CA LEU A 55 -6.14 -5.49 -11.38
C LEU A 55 -7.64 -5.79 -11.53
N VAL A 56 -8.50 -4.90 -11.04
CA VAL A 56 -9.96 -5.14 -11.00
C VAL A 56 -10.51 -5.31 -12.40
N ARG A 57 -10.04 -4.53 -13.38
CA ARG A 57 -10.45 -4.69 -14.79
C ARG A 57 -10.18 -6.08 -15.36
N GLU A 58 -9.07 -6.68 -14.98
CA GLU A 58 -8.74 -8.03 -15.44
C GLU A 58 -9.52 -9.10 -14.66
N LEU A 59 -9.74 -8.91 -13.36
CA LEU A 59 -10.51 -9.83 -12.52
C LEU A 59 -11.97 -9.96 -12.99
N ILE A 60 -12.64 -8.86 -13.34
CA ILE A 60 -14.05 -8.87 -13.78
C ILE A 60 -14.27 -9.66 -15.07
N LEU A 61 -13.25 -9.83 -15.92
CA LEU A 61 -13.31 -10.67 -17.10
C LEU A 61 -13.57 -12.14 -16.73
N GLY A 62 -13.17 -12.55 -15.56
CA GLY A 62 -13.37 -13.89 -15.01
C GLY A 62 -14.79 -14.16 -14.48
N GLY A 63 -15.72 -13.22 -14.63
CA GLY A 63 -17.10 -13.32 -14.12
C GLY A 63 -17.23 -12.86 -12.67
N GLY A 64 -18.33 -13.29 -12.02
CA GLY A 64 -18.61 -12.96 -10.63
C GLY A 64 -19.19 -11.57 -10.41
N THR A 65 -19.57 -11.31 -9.15
CA THR A 65 -20.03 -9.99 -8.67
C THR A 65 -18.94 -9.35 -7.82
N TRP A 66 -18.68 -8.07 -8.05
CA TRP A 66 -17.59 -7.34 -7.40
C TRP A 66 -18.15 -6.16 -6.62
N ALA A 67 -17.91 -6.13 -5.31
CA ALA A 67 -18.28 -5.04 -4.41
C ALA A 67 -17.03 -4.48 -3.74
N ILE A 68 -16.77 -3.19 -3.92
CA ILE A 68 -15.48 -2.57 -3.54
C ILE A 68 -15.70 -1.31 -2.73
N CYS A 69 -14.89 -1.10 -1.70
CA CYS A 69 -14.77 0.19 -1.02
C CYS A 69 -13.32 0.67 -0.94
N GLY A 70 -13.15 1.99 -0.80
CA GLY A 70 -11.85 2.61 -0.63
C GLY A 70 -11.31 2.49 0.79
N VAL A 71 -9.98 2.45 0.95
CA VAL A 71 -9.31 2.56 2.26
C VAL A 71 -9.48 3.95 2.85
N SER A 72 -9.29 4.99 2.05
CA SER A 72 -9.46 6.39 2.45
C SER A 72 -9.72 7.28 1.23
N GLU A 73 -10.32 8.45 1.46
CA GLU A 73 -10.51 9.45 0.40
C GLU A 73 -9.16 9.95 -0.15
N ALA A 74 -8.17 10.15 0.71
CA ALA A 74 -6.83 10.59 0.31
C ALA A 74 -6.12 9.66 -0.68
N THR A 75 -6.56 8.39 -0.77
CA THR A 75 -5.98 7.38 -1.66
C THR A 75 -6.99 6.86 -2.69
N THR A 76 -8.00 7.69 -3.00
CA THR A 76 -9.07 7.36 -3.96
C THR A 76 -8.96 8.26 -5.20
N ASP A 77 -8.63 7.68 -6.36
CA ASP A 77 -8.75 8.36 -7.66
C ASP A 77 -10.16 8.17 -8.21
N HIS A 78 -10.95 9.25 -8.24
CA HIS A 78 -12.31 9.23 -8.78
C HIS A 78 -12.39 8.86 -10.27
N ALA A 79 -11.31 9.01 -11.03
CA ALA A 79 -11.26 8.54 -12.41
C ALA A 79 -11.28 7.00 -12.48
N VAL A 80 -10.62 6.34 -11.52
CA VAL A 80 -10.67 4.88 -11.39
C VAL A 80 -12.04 4.42 -10.91
N VAL A 81 -12.63 5.14 -9.95
CA VAL A 81 -14.00 4.86 -9.47
C VAL A 81 -15.01 4.92 -10.61
N ASP A 82 -14.96 5.98 -11.43
CA ASP A 82 -15.83 6.14 -12.59
C ASP A 82 -15.64 4.98 -13.60
N LEU A 83 -14.39 4.67 -13.93
CA LEU A 83 -14.05 3.59 -14.86
C LEU A 83 -14.58 2.21 -14.42
N LEU A 84 -14.43 1.89 -13.14
CA LEU A 84 -14.84 0.60 -12.60
C LEU A 84 -16.37 0.51 -12.46
N ARG A 85 -17.05 1.60 -12.13
CA ARG A 85 -18.54 1.66 -12.13
C ARG A 85 -19.10 1.41 -13.51
N ASP A 86 -18.51 2.03 -14.54
CA ASP A 86 -18.90 1.83 -15.94
C ASP A 86 -18.69 0.37 -16.38
N SER A 87 -17.79 -0.35 -15.72
CA SER A 87 -17.53 -1.77 -15.95
C SER A 87 -18.43 -2.71 -15.13
N GLY A 88 -19.43 -2.19 -14.40
CA GLY A 88 -20.40 -2.97 -13.63
C GLY A 88 -19.97 -3.34 -12.22
N VAL A 89 -18.91 -2.72 -11.69
CA VAL A 89 -18.44 -2.94 -10.30
C VAL A 89 -19.26 -2.08 -9.33
N HIS A 90 -19.72 -2.66 -8.23
CA HIS A 90 -20.36 -1.92 -7.13
C HIS A 90 -19.28 -1.24 -6.28
N ILE A 91 -19.21 0.09 -6.31
CA ILE A 91 -18.17 0.85 -5.60
C ILE A 91 -18.78 1.83 -4.60
N TYR A 92 -18.30 1.75 -3.37
CA TYR A 92 -18.74 2.53 -2.23
C TYR A 92 -17.62 3.45 -1.73
N THR A 93 -17.73 4.74 -2.08
CA THR A 93 -16.77 5.79 -1.71
C THR A 93 -17.44 6.96 -0.98
N THR A 94 -18.77 6.92 -0.80
CA THR A 94 -19.54 7.97 -0.14
C THR A 94 -20.01 7.52 1.24
N GLY A 95 -20.17 8.45 2.17
CA GLY A 95 -20.55 8.15 3.55
C GLY A 95 -19.36 7.86 4.46
N SER A 96 -19.61 7.26 5.62
CA SER A 96 -18.52 6.86 6.51
C SER A 96 -17.85 5.58 6.01
N ARG A 97 -16.55 5.40 6.35
CA ARG A 97 -15.84 4.14 6.09
C ARG A 97 -16.61 2.91 6.62
N LYS A 98 -17.22 3.04 7.80
CA LYS A 98 -18.04 1.99 8.41
C LYS A 98 -19.22 1.59 7.52
N ASP A 99 -19.88 2.57 6.89
CA ASP A 99 -21.03 2.34 6.01
C ASP A 99 -20.57 1.70 4.70
N ALA A 100 -19.47 2.16 4.13
CA ALA A 100 -18.90 1.57 2.91
C ALA A 100 -18.52 0.10 3.09
N LEU A 101 -17.87 -0.26 4.21
CA LEU A 101 -17.56 -1.65 4.56
C LEU A 101 -18.84 -2.50 4.73
N ALA A 102 -19.86 -1.95 5.38
CA ALA A 102 -21.14 -2.63 5.53
C ALA A 102 -21.82 -2.88 4.18
N GLN A 103 -21.83 -1.88 3.29
CA GLN A 103 -22.42 -1.99 1.94
C GLN A 103 -21.71 -3.06 1.09
N VAL A 104 -20.39 -3.21 1.22
CA VAL A 104 -19.67 -4.33 0.57
C VAL A 104 -20.17 -5.68 1.11
N LEU A 105 -20.33 -5.81 2.43
CA LEU A 105 -20.79 -7.05 3.07
C LEU A 105 -22.26 -7.35 2.81
N ASP A 106 -23.09 -6.35 2.50
CA ASP A 106 -24.50 -6.53 2.12
C ASP A 106 -24.67 -7.28 0.79
N HIS A 107 -23.59 -7.40 -0.01
CA HIS A 107 -23.55 -8.26 -1.20
C HIS A 107 -23.31 -9.74 -0.89
N HIS A 108 -23.20 -10.15 0.38
CA HIS A 108 -22.91 -11.53 0.78
C HIS A 108 -21.67 -12.11 0.09
N PRO A 109 -20.48 -11.49 0.24
CA PRO A 109 -19.29 -11.94 -0.45
C PRO A 109 -18.88 -13.34 0.01
N THR A 110 -18.55 -14.19 -0.98
CA THR A 110 -17.99 -15.53 -0.76
C THR A 110 -16.48 -15.52 -0.61
N MET A 111 -15.83 -14.42 -1.01
CA MET A 111 -14.40 -14.18 -0.84
C MET A 111 -14.16 -12.71 -0.51
N LEU A 112 -13.10 -12.43 0.27
CA LEU A 112 -12.70 -11.08 0.65
C LEU A 112 -11.25 -10.83 0.23
N ALA A 113 -10.96 -9.60 -0.23
CA ALA A 113 -9.58 -9.12 -0.39
C ALA A 113 -9.45 -7.78 0.32
N ASP A 114 -8.47 -7.66 1.20
CA ASP A 114 -8.38 -6.52 2.10
C ASP A 114 -6.98 -5.91 2.15
N VAL A 115 -6.95 -4.62 2.35
CA VAL A 115 -5.77 -3.81 2.57
C VAL A 115 -5.93 -3.11 3.91
N GLY A 116 -5.31 -3.67 4.96
CA GLY A 116 -5.40 -3.18 6.33
C GLY A 116 -6.44 -3.89 7.20
N ALA A 117 -7.04 -4.98 6.71
CA ALA A 117 -7.93 -5.90 7.42
C ALA A 117 -9.27 -5.32 7.95
N ASP A 118 -9.68 -4.13 7.54
CA ASP A 118 -10.91 -3.52 8.06
C ASP A 118 -12.17 -4.21 7.57
N LEU A 119 -12.18 -4.68 6.30
CA LEU A 119 -13.30 -5.42 5.73
C LEU A 119 -13.43 -6.80 6.39
N VAL A 120 -12.32 -7.53 6.50
CA VAL A 120 -12.26 -8.85 7.15
C VAL A 120 -12.65 -8.73 8.63
N ALA A 121 -12.09 -7.77 9.37
CA ALA A 121 -12.44 -7.55 10.77
C ALA A 121 -13.89 -7.13 10.95
N THR A 122 -14.46 -6.37 10.00
CA THR A 122 -15.89 -6.01 10.02
C THR A 122 -16.77 -7.23 9.76
N ALA A 123 -16.42 -8.08 8.80
CA ALA A 123 -17.10 -9.34 8.55
C ALA A 123 -17.11 -10.21 9.81
N ILE A 124 -15.95 -10.39 10.45
CA ILE A 124 -15.82 -11.20 11.68
C ILE A 124 -16.70 -10.66 12.81
N ARG A 125 -16.69 -9.35 13.04
CA ARG A 125 -17.35 -8.74 14.20
C ARG A 125 -18.84 -8.49 14.00
N ARG A 126 -19.29 -8.26 12.78
CA ARG A 126 -20.65 -7.74 12.50
C ARG A 126 -21.51 -8.62 11.62
N ARG A 127 -20.93 -9.63 10.97
CA ARG A 127 -21.66 -10.54 10.07
C ARG A 127 -21.36 -12.01 10.40
N PRO A 128 -21.56 -12.44 11.65
CA PRO A 128 -21.31 -13.84 12.04
C PRO A 128 -22.18 -14.84 11.26
N ASP A 129 -23.33 -14.39 10.78
CA ASP A 129 -24.27 -15.13 9.91
C ASP A 129 -23.65 -15.46 8.54
N GLN A 130 -22.71 -14.65 8.05
CA GLN A 130 -22.05 -14.85 6.75
C GLN A 130 -20.77 -15.68 6.82
N HIS A 131 -20.24 -16.02 8.01
CA HIS A 131 -18.96 -16.69 8.14
C HIS A 131 -18.88 -18.03 7.38
N ALA A 132 -19.98 -18.79 7.36
CA ALA A 132 -20.05 -20.07 6.66
C ALA A 132 -20.07 -19.92 5.12
N GLU A 133 -20.44 -18.76 4.60
CA GLU A 133 -20.50 -18.47 3.17
C GLU A 133 -19.11 -18.02 2.66
N ILE A 134 -18.26 -17.46 3.53
CA ILE A 134 -16.93 -16.97 3.19
C ILE A 134 -15.96 -18.14 3.04
N ARG A 135 -15.56 -18.46 1.81
CA ARG A 135 -14.60 -19.52 1.46
C ARG A 135 -13.18 -19.19 1.91
N GLY A 136 -12.85 -17.91 1.94
CA GLY A 136 -11.57 -17.41 2.40
C GLY A 136 -11.42 -15.91 2.16
N ALA A 137 -10.41 -15.35 2.81
CA ALA A 137 -10.02 -13.95 2.64
C ALA A 137 -8.53 -13.84 2.29
N VAL A 138 -8.13 -12.69 1.78
CA VAL A 138 -6.74 -12.36 1.45
C VAL A 138 -6.40 -11.03 2.14
N GLU A 139 -5.28 -10.97 2.86
CA GLU A 139 -4.75 -9.73 3.44
C GLU A 139 -3.37 -9.42 2.87
N VAL A 140 -3.16 -8.18 2.42
CA VAL A 140 -1.94 -7.81 1.70
C VAL A 140 -0.96 -6.97 2.51
N THR A 141 -1.34 -6.49 3.71
CA THR A 141 -0.53 -5.55 4.50
C THR A 141 -0.06 -6.14 5.82
N LYS A 142 1.13 -5.72 6.26
CA LYS A 142 1.65 -6.10 7.58
C LYS A 142 0.73 -5.65 8.72
N SER A 143 0.23 -4.42 8.66
CA SER A 143 -0.68 -3.87 9.68
C SER A 143 -1.99 -4.64 9.76
N GLY A 144 -2.54 -5.04 8.61
CA GLY A 144 -3.75 -5.86 8.54
C GLY A 144 -3.52 -7.27 9.11
N VAL A 145 -2.43 -7.92 8.74
CA VAL A 145 -2.05 -9.23 9.31
C VAL A 145 -1.90 -9.15 10.83
N ASP A 146 -1.22 -8.13 11.34
CA ASP A 146 -1.05 -7.94 12.79
C ASP A 146 -2.39 -7.68 13.49
N GLN A 147 -3.31 -6.94 12.86
CA GLN A 147 -4.67 -6.75 13.37
C GLN A 147 -5.45 -8.07 13.43
N LEU A 148 -5.36 -8.90 12.40
CA LEU A 148 -6.06 -10.19 12.32
C LEU A 148 -5.53 -11.21 13.32
N ARG A 149 -4.24 -11.20 13.63
CA ARG A 149 -3.62 -12.05 14.67
C ARG A 149 -4.19 -11.80 16.07
N GLY A 150 -4.79 -10.63 16.30
CA GLY A 150 -5.54 -10.30 17.53
C GLY A 150 -6.99 -10.80 17.55
N LEU A 151 -7.46 -11.50 16.51
CA LEU A 151 -8.84 -11.97 16.36
C LEU A 151 -8.91 -13.49 16.25
N THR A 152 -10.03 -14.07 16.67
CA THR A 152 -10.37 -15.45 16.30
C THR A 152 -10.90 -15.44 14.86
N LEU A 153 -10.22 -16.11 13.95
CA LEU A 153 -10.57 -16.16 12.54
C LEU A 153 -11.58 -17.30 12.29
N PRO A 154 -12.85 -17.02 11.91
CA PRO A 154 -13.87 -18.05 11.68
C PRO A 154 -13.76 -18.70 10.29
N PHE A 155 -12.97 -18.14 9.41
CA PHE A 155 -12.63 -18.65 8.07
C PHE A 155 -11.13 -18.47 7.81
N GLY A 156 -10.64 -19.09 6.74
CA GLY A 156 -9.22 -18.98 6.41
C GLY A 156 -8.86 -17.63 5.80
N VAL A 157 -7.68 -17.10 6.16
CA VAL A 157 -7.12 -15.86 5.62
C VAL A 157 -5.73 -16.12 5.06
N VAL A 158 -5.55 -15.87 3.77
CA VAL A 158 -4.24 -15.97 3.12
C VAL A 158 -3.47 -14.68 3.34
N ASN A 159 -2.31 -14.80 3.98
CA ASN A 159 -1.39 -13.70 4.23
C ASN A 159 -0.47 -13.50 3.01
N ILE A 160 -0.78 -12.51 2.17
CA ILE A 160 0.08 -12.13 1.04
C ILE A 160 1.23 -11.23 1.47
N ASN A 161 1.10 -10.49 2.58
CA ASN A 161 2.18 -9.62 3.05
C ASN A 161 3.52 -10.36 3.21
N ASP A 162 3.46 -11.59 3.70
CA ASP A 162 4.65 -12.42 3.95
C ASP A 162 5.05 -13.26 2.71
N SER A 163 4.42 -13.02 1.54
CA SER A 163 4.84 -13.60 0.27
C SER A 163 6.23 -13.12 -0.11
N ARG A 164 7.06 -14.02 -0.63
CA ARG A 164 8.43 -13.72 -1.09
C ARG A 164 8.46 -12.61 -2.14
N LEU A 165 7.48 -12.58 -3.05
CA LEU A 165 7.39 -11.55 -4.09
C LEU A 165 6.96 -10.20 -3.51
N LYS A 166 6.05 -10.19 -2.53
CA LYS A 166 5.65 -8.97 -1.84
C LYS A 166 6.81 -8.36 -1.07
N GLU A 167 7.52 -9.18 -0.30
CA GLU A 167 8.64 -8.72 0.52
C GLU A 167 9.84 -8.29 -0.32
N ALA A 168 10.31 -9.17 -1.21
CA ALA A 168 11.57 -8.97 -1.92
C ALA A 168 11.46 -8.03 -3.13
N VAL A 169 10.28 -7.92 -3.75
CA VAL A 169 10.09 -7.12 -4.96
C VAL A 169 9.27 -5.87 -4.69
N GLU A 170 8.01 -6.00 -4.28
CA GLU A 170 7.13 -4.84 -4.19
C GLU A 170 7.48 -3.91 -3.03
N ASN A 171 7.61 -4.43 -1.80
CA ASN A 171 7.96 -3.60 -0.64
C ASN A 171 9.35 -2.97 -0.80
N ARG A 172 10.31 -3.73 -1.33
CA ARG A 172 11.69 -3.28 -1.45
C ARG A 172 11.89 -2.34 -2.64
N HIS A 173 11.38 -2.67 -3.81
CA HIS A 173 11.64 -1.94 -5.05
C HIS A 173 10.49 -0.99 -5.39
N GLY A 174 9.24 -1.45 -5.38
CA GLY A 174 8.09 -0.62 -5.72
C GLY A 174 7.91 0.55 -4.77
N VAL A 175 7.83 0.28 -3.46
CA VAL A 175 7.70 1.34 -2.45
C VAL A 175 8.99 2.13 -2.32
N GLY A 176 10.14 1.44 -2.27
CA GLY A 176 11.44 2.09 -2.08
C GLY A 176 11.78 3.11 -3.16
N GLU A 177 11.56 2.77 -4.43
CA GLU A 177 11.78 3.67 -5.57
C GLU A 177 10.69 4.73 -5.66
N GLY A 178 9.42 4.28 -5.63
CA GLY A 178 8.25 5.14 -5.83
C GLY A 178 8.15 6.28 -4.83
N LEU A 179 8.56 6.04 -3.58
CA LEU A 179 8.61 7.08 -2.56
C LEU A 179 9.53 8.25 -2.97
N TRP A 180 10.69 7.96 -3.51
CA TRP A 180 11.65 9.00 -3.89
C TRP A 180 11.23 9.73 -5.16
N HIS A 181 10.58 9.06 -6.11
CA HIS A 181 9.92 9.72 -7.23
C HIS A 181 8.83 10.70 -6.74
N ALA A 182 8.02 10.29 -5.75
CA ALA A 182 7.01 11.14 -5.13
C ALA A 182 7.63 12.38 -4.46
N VAL A 183 8.67 12.20 -3.65
CA VAL A 183 9.41 13.30 -3.01
C VAL A 183 9.93 14.29 -4.04
N GLN A 184 10.57 13.80 -5.08
CA GLN A 184 11.14 14.65 -6.14
C GLN A 184 10.05 15.40 -6.91
N ALA A 185 8.98 14.73 -7.29
CA ALA A 185 7.87 15.35 -8.03
C ALA A 185 7.16 16.43 -7.20
N LEU A 186 6.95 16.17 -5.90
CA LEU A 186 6.21 17.07 -5.03
C LEU A 186 7.03 18.26 -4.53
N THR A 187 8.32 18.06 -4.30
CA THR A 187 9.17 19.07 -3.65
C THR A 187 10.26 19.67 -4.54
N GLY A 188 10.56 19.05 -5.67
CA GLY A 188 11.73 19.37 -6.49
C GLY A 188 13.07 19.07 -5.82
N MET A 189 13.08 18.37 -4.67
CA MET A 189 14.30 18.12 -3.90
C MET A 189 15.18 17.08 -4.59
N HIS A 190 16.47 17.39 -4.71
CA HIS A 190 17.49 16.44 -5.13
C HIS A 190 18.02 15.67 -3.92
N LEU A 191 18.21 14.36 -4.01
CA LEU A 191 18.66 13.53 -2.88
C LEU A 191 20.17 13.55 -2.65
N SER A 192 20.95 13.69 -3.72
CA SER A 192 22.40 13.65 -3.62
C SER A 192 22.94 14.70 -2.65
N GLY A 193 23.83 14.28 -1.75
CA GLY A 193 24.42 15.10 -0.70
C GLY A 193 23.50 15.42 0.47
N ARG A 194 22.26 14.97 0.49
CA ARG A 194 21.34 15.18 1.63
C ARG A 194 21.47 14.09 2.68
N ARG A 195 21.20 14.45 3.94
CA ARG A 195 21.06 13.50 5.04
C ARG A 195 19.63 13.02 5.10
N VAL A 196 19.45 11.70 4.97
CA VAL A 196 18.16 11.02 4.99
C VAL A 196 18.11 10.08 6.20
N GLY A 197 17.10 10.22 7.02
CA GLY A 197 16.79 9.28 8.10
C GLY A 197 15.69 8.31 7.69
N VAL A 198 15.87 7.03 7.97
CA VAL A 198 14.83 6.02 7.80
C VAL A 198 14.51 5.43 9.16
N VAL A 199 13.27 5.57 9.60
CA VAL A 199 12.77 5.04 10.88
C VAL A 199 11.99 3.77 10.60
N GLY A 200 12.55 2.62 11.01
CA GLY A 200 12.10 1.28 10.68
C GLY A 200 12.96 0.64 9.56
N TYR A 201 13.44 -0.60 9.80
CA TYR A 201 14.29 -1.34 8.86
C TYR A 201 13.69 -2.70 8.49
N GLY A 202 12.36 -2.72 8.31
CA GLY A 202 11.62 -3.81 7.67
C GLY A 202 11.82 -3.81 6.14
N PRO A 203 11.09 -4.64 5.38
CA PRO A 203 11.22 -4.73 3.92
C PRO A 203 11.11 -3.37 3.22
N VAL A 204 10.12 -2.54 3.59
CA VAL A 204 9.94 -1.18 3.06
C VAL A 204 11.12 -0.28 3.40
N GLY A 205 11.49 -0.18 4.70
CA GLY A 205 12.58 0.68 5.15
C GLY A 205 13.92 0.33 4.52
N ARG A 206 14.18 -0.97 4.30
CA ARG A 206 15.38 -1.45 3.57
C ARG A 206 15.40 -0.95 2.12
N GLY A 207 14.27 -0.98 1.43
CA GLY A 207 14.13 -0.45 0.09
C GLY A 207 14.33 1.06 0.06
N VAL A 208 13.62 1.80 0.91
CA VAL A 208 13.73 3.26 1.04
C VAL A 208 15.19 3.68 1.27
N ALA A 209 15.89 3.03 2.21
CA ALA A 209 17.29 3.32 2.51
C ALA A 209 18.21 3.03 1.33
N ALA A 210 18.01 1.89 0.66
CA ALA A 210 18.84 1.48 -0.48
C ALA A 210 18.71 2.44 -1.68
N TYR A 211 17.48 2.81 -2.04
CA TYR A 211 17.25 3.75 -3.15
C TYR A 211 17.71 5.17 -2.83
N ALA A 212 17.56 5.66 -1.60
CA ALA A 212 18.12 6.95 -1.19
C ALA A 212 19.65 6.96 -1.31
N ARG A 213 20.32 5.90 -0.83
CA ARG A 213 21.77 5.77 -0.92
C ARG A 213 22.24 5.68 -2.39
N ALA A 214 21.53 4.93 -3.21
CA ALA A 214 21.83 4.84 -4.65
C ALA A 214 21.67 6.20 -5.36
N ALA A 215 20.75 7.04 -4.91
CA ALA A 215 20.60 8.42 -5.38
C ALA A 215 21.62 9.42 -4.79
N GLY A 216 22.61 8.94 -4.04
CA GLY A 216 23.70 9.76 -3.48
C GLY A 216 23.40 10.44 -2.15
N ALA A 217 22.36 10.04 -1.44
CA ALA A 217 22.07 10.52 -0.09
C ALA A 217 23.00 9.86 0.95
N SER A 218 23.29 10.58 2.05
CA SER A 218 23.86 10.02 3.27
C SER A 218 22.70 9.49 4.11
N VAL A 219 22.60 8.16 4.27
CA VAL A 219 21.45 7.52 4.91
C VAL A 219 21.82 6.97 6.28
N GLU A 220 20.96 7.21 7.25
CA GLU A 220 21.02 6.70 8.61
C GLU A 220 19.70 6.00 8.95
N VAL A 221 19.74 4.97 9.80
CA VAL A 221 18.59 4.13 10.12
C VAL A 221 18.34 4.10 11.63
N VAL A 222 17.12 4.31 12.05
CA VAL A 222 16.65 4.05 13.41
C VAL A 222 15.79 2.79 13.40
N GLU A 223 16.17 1.79 14.20
CA GLU A 223 15.43 0.54 14.34
C GLU A 223 15.47 0.07 15.81
N LEU A 224 14.32 -0.34 16.32
CA LEU A 224 14.17 -0.80 17.70
C LEU A 224 14.45 -2.28 17.87
N ASP A 225 14.13 -3.10 16.85
CA ASP A 225 14.44 -4.52 16.84
C ASP A 225 15.95 -4.72 16.71
N PRO A 226 16.62 -5.35 17.70
CA PRO A 226 18.06 -5.48 17.72
C PRO A 226 18.62 -6.29 16.56
N VAL A 227 17.85 -7.27 16.05
CA VAL A 227 18.27 -8.09 14.91
C VAL A 227 18.25 -7.26 13.63
N ARG A 228 17.16 -6.53 13.37
CA ARG A 228 17.06 -5.65 12.20
C ARG A 228 18.06 -4.49 12.27
N ARG A 229 18.29 -3.94 13.47
CA ARG A 229 19.31 -2.91 13.67
C ARG A 229 20.70 -3.43 13.34
N LEU A 230 21.02 -4.67 13.74
CA LEU A 230 22.28 -5.31 13.38
C LEU A 230 22.40 -5.54 11.89
N VAL A 231 21.30 -5.95 11.22
CA VAL A 231 21.26 -6.07 9.75
C VAL A 231 21.51 -4.71 9.09
N ALA A 232 20.88 -3.62 9.55
CA ALA A 232 21.14 -2.27 9.03
C ALA A 232 22.61 -1.87 9.17
N HIS A 233 23.25 -2.22 10.30
CA HIS A 233 24.66 -1.97 10.52
C HIS A 233 25.55 -2.72 9.50
N TYR A 234 25.29 -4.02 9.27
CA TYR A 234 26.02 -4.82 8.27
C TYR A 234 25.73 -4.40 6.83
N ASP A 235 24.54 -3.85 6.56
CA ASP A 235 24.23 -3.22 5.28
C ASP A 235 24.94 -1.85 5.11
N GLY A 236 25.73 -1.42 6.12
CA GLY A 236 26.57 -0.22 6.09
C GLY A 236 25.84 1.07 6.40
N TYR A 237 24.76 1.03 7.19
CA TYR A 237 24.06 2.22 7.66
C TYR A 237 24.41 2.52 9.11
N PRO A 238 24.76 3.80 9.44
CA PRO A 238 24.80 4.25 10.84
C PRO A 238 23.42 4.08 11.49
N THR A 239 23.40 3.66 12.75
CA THR A 239 22.16 3.43 13.51
C THR A 239 22.11 4.27 14.78
N PRO A 240 21.94 5.61 14.65
CA PRO A 240 21.90 6.55 15.80
C PRO A 240 20.61 6.40 16.62
N ALA A 241 20.54 7.13 17.73
CA ALA A 241 19.28 7.38 18.44
C ALA A 241 18.37 8.29 17.60
N LEU A 242 17.06 8.26 17.86
CA LEU A 242 16.07 9.01 17.07
C LEU A 242 16.27 10.52 17.16
N ASP A 243 16.53 11.05 18.34
CA ASP A 243 16.79 12.47 18.60
C ASP A 243 18.05 12.97 17.86
N GLU A 244 19.11 12.18 17.87
CA GLU A 244 20.32 12.46 17.12
C GLU A 244 20.05 12.49 15.61
N LEU A 245 19.26 11.55 15.09
CA LEU A 245 18.83 11.55 13.70
C LEU A 245 18.04 12.82 13.34
N LEU A 246 17.02 13.15 14.14
CA LEU A 246 16.12 14.28 13.88
C LEU A 246 16.84 15.62 13.89
N SER A 247 17.89 15.77 14.73
CA SER A 247 18.64 17.02 14.84
C SER A 247 19.46 17.36 13.58
N ARG A 248 19.79 16.37 12.75
CA ARG A 248 20.71 16.55 11.62
C ARG A 248 20.19 16.08 10.26
N ALA A 249 19.11 15.29 10.23
CA ALA A 249 18.52 14.87 8.99
C ALA A 249 17.82 16.03 8.25
N ARG A 250 17.79 15.98 6.93
CA ARG A 250 17.00 16.91 6.12
C ARG A 250 15.67 16.30 5.72
N ILE A 251 15.63 14.99 5.60
CA ILE A 251 14.42 14.21 5.26
C ILE A 251 14.36 13.02 6.21
N VAL A 252 13.20 12.76 6.82
CA VAL A 252 12.96 11.57 7.63
C VAL A 252 11.74 10.84 7.09
N VAL A 253 11.92 9.55 6.84
CA VAL A 253 10.89 8.62 6.37
C VAL A 253 10.54 7.65 7.48
N THR A 254 9.26 7.52 7.82
CA THR A 254 8.77 6.45 8.69
C THR A 254 8.32 5.24 7.86
N ALA A 255 8.67 4.04 8.32
CA ALA A 255 8.35 2.76 7.66
C ALA A 255 8.24 1.63 8.71
N THR A 256 7.52 1.88 9.80
CA THR A 256 7.45 1.00 10.97
C THR A 256 6.17 0.18 11.05
N GLY A 257 5.08 0.65 10.43
CA GLY A 257 3.73 0.13 10.61
C GLY A 257 3.16 0.35 12.02
N ARG A 258 3.76 1.27 12.82
CA ARG A 258 3.34 1.58 14.20
C ARG A 258 2.83 3.01 14.30
N LYS A 259 1.86 3.22 15.19
CA LYS A 259 1.26 4.55 15.42
C LYS A 259 2.19 5.48 16.21
N ALA A 260 2.10 6.78 15.93
CA ALA A 260 2.72 7.86 16.68
C ALA A 260 4.22 7.64 16.96
N VAL A 261 4.95 7.23 15.94
CA VAL A 261 6.41 7.03 15.98
C VAL A 261 7.12 8.37 16.08
N LEU A 262 6.64 9.38 15.37
CA LEU A 262 7.09 10.76 15.46
C LEU A 262 5.99 11.63 16.08
N ARG A 263 6.27 12.21 17.26
CA ARG A 263 5.37 13.08 18.02
C ARG A 263 5.98 14.47 18.17
N PRO A 264 5.18 15.50 18.52
CA PRO A 264 5.67 16.88 18.70
C PRO A 264 6.87 17.00 19.62
N GLU A 265 6.88 16.27 20.74
CA GLU A 265 7.94 16.36 21.76
C GLU A 265 9.32 15.96 21.20
N GLN A 266 9.35 15.01 20.25
CA GLN A 266 10.58 14.56 19.61
C GLN A 266 11.09 15.55 18.57
N LEU A 267 10.22 16.43 18.06
CA LEU A 267 10.57 17.42 17.03
C LEU A 267 11.11 18.73 17.61
N ALA A 268 11.07 18.93 18.92
CA ALA A 268 11.59 20.14 19.55
C ALA A 268 13.08 20.38 19.25
N GLY A 269 13.88 19.31 19.13
CA GLY A 269 15.31 19.36 18.75
C GLY A 269 15.60 19.11 17.28
N ALA A 270 14.56 19.06 16.44
CA ALA A 270 14.75 18.78 15.02
C ALA A 270 15.43 19.93 14.27
N GLY A 271 16.17 19.61 13.23
CA GLY A 271 16.74 20.60 12.33
C GLY A 271 15.66 21.44 11.64
N ASP A 272 15.90 22.75 11.46
CA ASP A 272 14.94 23.64 10.81
C ASP A 272 14.63 23.19 9.37
N GLY A 273 13.33 23.16 9.04
CA GLY A 273 12.82 22.72 7.75
C GLY A 273 12.99 21.22 7.51
N LEU A 274 13.07 20.39 8.56
CA LEU A 274 13.06 18.95 8.46
C LEU A 274 11.80 18.47 7.69
N VAL A 275 11.99 17.65 6.65
CA VAL A 275 10.89 17.10 5.88
C VAL A 275 10.52 15.71 6.43
N LEU A 276 9.26 15.54 6.80
CA LEU A 276 8.69 14.32 7.34
C LEU A 276 7.75 13.67 6.32
N LEU A 277 7.89 12.38 6.09
CA LEU A 277 6.99 11.62 5.23
C LEU A 277 6.90 10.16 5.68
N ASN A 278 5.81 9.52 5.29
CA ASN A 278 5.50 8.14 5.62
C ASN A 278 5.58 7.24 4.38
N ALA A 279 6.15 6.06 4.54
CA ALA A 279 6.15 4.96 3.59
C ALA A 279 5.38 3.73 4.11
N GLY A 280 4.88 3.77 5.36
CA GLY A 280 4.05 2.72 5.95
C GLY A 280 2.62 2.74 5.42
N HIS A 281 1.82 1.75 5.82
CA HIS A 281 0.45 1.62 5.30
C HIS A 281 -0.50 2.71 5.81
N GLY A 282 -0.44 3.08 7.10
CA GLY A 282 -1.36 4.02 7.73
C GLY A 282 -0.85 5.46 7.73
N GLY A 283 -1.75 6.44 7.90
CA GLY A 283 -1.42 7.86 8.07
C GLY A 283 -1.10 8.27 9.51
N ASP A 284 -0.86 7.32 10.40
CA ASP A 284 -0.77 7.53 11.84
C ASP A 284 0.61 7.24 12.44
N GLU A 285 1.64 6.97 11.61
CA GLU A 285 3.03 6.85 12.07
C GLU A 285 3.60 8.20 12.51
N ILE A 286 3.21 9.28 11.85
CA ILE A 286 3.51 10.66 12.21
C ILE A 286 2.26 11.24 12.87
N ASP A 287 2.38 11.72 14.10
CA ASP A 287 1.29 12.37 14.83
C ASP A 287 1.06 13.80 14.29
N VAL A 288 0.48 13.88 13.10
CA VAL A 288 0.24 15.16 12.40
C VAL A 288 -0.74 16.04 13.18
N GLU A 289 -1.75 15.46 13.83
CA GLU A 289 -2.70 16.23 14.65
C GLU A 289 -2.01 16.82 15.85
N GLY A 290 -1.17 16.07 16.54
CA GLY A 290 -0.35 16.56 17.64
C GLY A 290 0.62 17.65 17.19
N ILE A 291 1.29 17.47 16.03
CA ILE A 291 2.19 18.49 15.45
C ILE A 291 1.42 19.77 15.13
N ARG A 292 0.22 19.66 14.53
CA ARG A 292 -0.65 20.79 14.22
C ARG A 292 -1.10 21.53 15.48
N ALA A 293 -1.45 20.80 16.54
CA ALA A 293 -1.87 21.37 17.81
C ALA A 293 -0.72 22.10 18.55
N ALA A 294 0.52 21.61 18.40
CA ALA A 294 1.72 22.21 19.00
C ALA A 294 2.35 23.31 18.12
N ALA A 295 1.88 23.50 16.89
CA ALA A 295 2.44 24.48 15.97
C ALA A 295 2.04 25.91 16.35
N VAL A 296 3.00 26.82 16.31
CA VAL A 296 2.78 28.29 16.45
C VAL A 296 2.42 28.95 15.11
N ALA A 297 2.71 28.29 14.00
CA ALA A 297 2.36 28.72 12.66
C ALA A 297 2.11 27.51 11.76
N VAL A 298 1.13 27.62 10.87
CA VAL A 298 0.80 26.60 9.85
C VAL A 298 0.77 27.27 8.49
N ASP A 299 1.58 26.76 7.55
CA ASP A 299 1.69 27.28 6.20
C ASP A 299 1.42 26.16 5.19
N HIS A 300 0.36 26.29 4.40
CA HIS A 300 0.04 25.39 3.29
C HIS A 300 0.86 25.78 2.06
N VAL A 301 2.04 25.20 1.93
CA VAL A 301 3.02 25.54 0.88
C VAL A 301 2.52 25.12 -0.50
N ALA A 302 1.91 23.95 -0.61
CA ALA A 302 1.31 23.40 -1.82
C ALA A 302 0.35 22.25 -1.45
N ASP A 303 -0.36 21.70 -2.43
CA ASP A 303 -1.12 20.48 -2.23
C ASP A 303 -0.20 19.38 -1.67
N ASN A 304 -0.64 18.71 -0.59
CA ASN A 304 0.12 17.69 0.11
C ASN A 304 1.46 18.15 0.74
N VAL A 305 1.67 19.45 0.94
CA VAL A 305 2.89 20.03 1.55
C VAL A 305 2.51 21.08 2.58
N VAL A 306 2.62 20.74 3.85
CA VAL A 306 2.31 21.65 4.95
C VAL A 306 3.54 21.87 5.83
N ARG A 307 3.86 23.14 6.11
CA ARG A 307 4.91 23.55 7.04
C ARG A 307 4.30 23.93 8.38
N TYR A 308 4.87 23.39 9.43
CA TYR A 308 4.52 23.69 10.83
C TYR A 308 5.69 24.38 11.51
N GLY A 309 5.51 25.63 11.95
CA GLY A 309 6.46 26.34 12.82
C GLY A 309 6.29 25.88 14.25
N LEU A 310 7.39 25.55 14.93
CA LEU A 310 7.40 25.05 16.31
C LEU A 310 7.86 26.15 17.30
N GLU A 311 7.53 26.02 18.59
CA GLU A 311 7.86 27.02 19.63
C GLU A 311 9.36 27.34 19.72
N GLY A 312 10.26 26.39 19.39
CA GLY A 312 11.72 26.59 19.39
C GLY A 312 12.25 27.45 18.24
N GLY A 313 11.38 27.96 17.33
CA GLY A 313 11.75 28.77 16.17
C GLY A 313 12.17 27.92 14.96
N ASN A 314 12.25 26.61 15.09
CA ASN A 314 12.44 25.66 13.98
C ASN A 314 11.10 25.34 13.30
N SER A 315 11.16 24.75 12.14
CA SER A 315 9.98 24.29 11.41
C SER A 315 10.15 22.85 10.92
N VAL A 316 9.02 22.16 10.72
CA VAL A 316 8.97 20.88 10.03
C VAL A 316 8.01 20.96 8.86
N VAL A 317 8.28 20.20 7.80
CA VAL A 317 7.42 20.10 6.63
C VAL A 317 6.88 18.68 6.57
N VAL A 318 5.56 18.52 6.64
CA VAL A 318 4.90 17.22 6.52
C VAL A 318 4.37 17.05 5.11
N LEU A 319 4.69 15.91 4.49
CA LEU A 319 4.19 15.56 3.17
C LEU A 319 2.99 14.61 3.28
N ALA A 320 2.00 14.81 2.40
CA ALA A 320 0.78 14.01 2.28
C ALA A 320 0.02 13.82 3.60
N ASP A 321 0.06 14.82 4.49
CA ASP A 321 -0.59 14.79 5.81
C ASP A 321 -0.26 13.50 6.61
N GLY A 322 0.97 12.96 6.42
CA GLY A 322 1.44 11.72 7.06
C GLY A 322 0.94 10.42 6.41
N PHE A 323 0.10 10.48 5.39
CA PHE A 323 -0.30 9.30 4.62
C PHE A 323 0.85 8.77 3.75
N PRO A 324 0.77 7.49 3.29
CA PRO A 324 1.80 6.92 2.41
C PRO A 324 1.98 7.75 1.14
N LEU A 325 3.11 8.44 1.04
CA LEU A 325 3.32 9.46 0.02
C LEU A 325 3.25 8.91 -1.41
N ASN A 326 3.86 7.77 -1.68
CA ASN A 326 3.83 7.13 -3.00
C ASN A 326 2.41 6.73 -3.43
N ILE A 327 1.52 6.40 -2.48
CA ILE A 327 0.12 6.05 -2.78
C ILE A 327 -0.69 7.31 -3.04
N VAL A 328 -0.59 8.33 -2.16
CA VAL A 328 -1.32 9.60 -2.30
C VAL A 328 -0.99 10.30 -3.63
N THR A 329 0.27 10.25 -4.03
CA THR A 329 0.72 10.89 -5.28
C THR A 329 0.62 9.98 -6.51
N ASN A 330 0.22 8.72 -6.33
CA ASN A 330 0.21 7.69 -7.38
C ASN A 330 1.55 7.63 -8.13
N ALA A 331 2.65 7.71 -7.38
CA ALA A 331 4.00 7.82 -7.93
C ALA A 331 4.76 6.50 -7.88
N GLY A 332 5.72 6.35 -8.80
CA GLY A 332 6.62 5.23 -8.87
C GLY A 332 6.36 4.26 -10.02
N SER A 333 7.14 3.20 -10.08
CA SER A 333 6.93 2.14 -11.06
C SER A 333 5.73 1.27 -10.68
N PRO A 334 4.75 1.08 -11.57
CA PRO A 334 3.64 0.16 -11.32
C PRO A 334 4.07 -1.31 -11.35
N GLU A 335 5.17 -1.65 -12.02
CA GLU A 335 5.60 -3.02 -12.32
C GLU A 335 5.69 -3.92 -11.07
N PRO A 336 6.37 -3.55 -9.95
CA PRO A 336 6.44 -4.40 -8.77
C PRO A 336 5.07 -4.60 -8.10
N VAL A 337 4.18 -3.61 -8.17
CA VAL A 337 2.83 -3.69 -7.61
C VAL A 337 1.94 -4.57 -8.48
N LEU A 338 2.04 -4.48 -9.81
CA LEU A 338 1.30 -5.34 -10.75
C LEU A 338 1.69 -6.82 -10.57
N LEU A 339 2.95 -7.10 -10.25
CA LEU A 339 3.40 -8.46 -9.90
C LEU A 339 2.73 -8.97 -8.62
N HIS A 340 2.71 -8.15 -7.57
CA HIS A 340 2.02 -8.48 -6.33
C HIS A 340 0.51 -8.67 -6.57
N PHE A 341 -0.11 -7.86 -7.41
CA PHE A 341 -1.53 -8.00 -7.78
C PHE A 341 -1.79 -9.27 -8.60
N ALA A 342 -0.82 -9.76 -9.36
CA ALA A 342 -0.92 -11.08 -9.96
C ALA A 342 -1.02 -12.18 -8.90
N VAL A 343 -0.21 -12.11 -7.82
CA VAL A 343 -0.33 -13.04 -6.69
C VAL A 343 -1.71 -12.94 -6.04
N LEU A 344 -2.23 -11.73 -5.82
CA LEU A 344 -3.57 -11.53 -5.27
C LEU A 344 -4.65 -12.17 -6.15
N GLY A 345 -4.66 -11.87 -7.45
CA GLY A 345 -5.64 -12.41 -8.40
C GLY A 345 -5.58 -13.94 -8.51
N LEU A 346 -4.38 -14.50 -8.58
CA LEU A 346 -4.16 -15.95 -8.58
C LEU A 346 -4.61 -16.62 -7.28
N THR A 347 -4.43 -15.94 -6.14
CA THR A 347 -4.91 -16.44 -4.84
C THR A 347 -6.43 -16.46 -4.78
N LEU A 348 -7.10 -15.41 -5.28
CA LEU A 348 -8.57 -15.40 -5.40
C LEU A 348 -9.05 -16.50 -6.35
N GLU A 349 -8.41 -16.70 -7.51
CA GLU A 349 -8.72 -17.81 -8.40
C GLU A 349 -8.55 -19.17 -7.71
N TRP A 350 -7.48 -19.36 -6.95
CA TRP A 350 -7.25 -20.60 -6.22
C TRP A 350 -8.34 -20.86 -5.16
N LEU A 351 -8.79 -19.82 -4.45
CA LEU A 351 -9.87 -19.90 -3.45
C LEU A 351 -11.23 -20.30 -4.07
N THR A 352 -11.48 -20.06 -5.37
CA THR A 352 -12.73 -20.54 -6.01
C THR A 352 -12.83 -22.05 -6.03
N ARG A 353 -11.71 -22.77 -5.99
CA ARG A 353 -11.64 -24.23 -6.12
C ARG A 353 -11.21 -24.94 -4.83
N HIS A 354 -10.67 -24.20 -3.86
CA HIS A 354 -10.11 -24.73 -2.63
C HIS A 354 -10.77 -24.10 -1.41
N SER A 355 -11.12 -24.92 -0.44
CA SER A 355 -11.52 -24.46 0.89
C SER A 355 -10.31 -24.52 1.80
N ILE A 356 -10.14 -23.49 2.62
CA ILE A 356 -9.08 -23.41 3.62
C ILE A 356 -9.69 -23.39 5.02
N THR A 357 -9.01 -24.04 5.96
CA THR A 357 -9.45 -24.10 7.36
C THR A 357 -9.41 -22.71 7.99
N PRO A 358 -10.23 -22.44 9.03
CA PRO A 358 -10.11 -21.21 9.80
C PRO A 358 -8.67 -20.95 10.29
N GLY A 359 -8.23 -19.71 10.20
CA GLY A 359 -6.87 -19.30 10.61
C GLY A 359 -6.08 -18.58 9.52
N GLU A 360 -4.84 -18.17 9.84
CA GLU A 360 -3.89 -17.56 8.93
C GLU A 360 -3.16 -18.62 8.11
N HIS A 361 -3.02 -18.39 6.80
CA HIS A 361 -2.34 -19.29 5.86
C HIS A 361 -1.33 -18.53 5.01
N PRO A 362 -0.19 -19.10 4.67
CA PRO A 362 0.74 -18.53 3.70
C PRO A 362 0.17 -18.65 2.28
N VAL A 363 0.69 -17.81 1.37
CA VAL A 363 0.46 -17.99 -0.07
C VAL A 363 1.04 -19.34 -0.52
N GLN A 364 0.31 -20.02 -1.39
CA GLN A 364 0.80 -21.28 -1.96
C GLN A 364 2.00 -21.02 -2.87
N SER A 365 3.09 -21.77 -2.69
CA SER A 365 4.32 -21.58 -3.48
C SER A 365 4.09 -21.72 -4.99
N ALA A 366 3.11 -22.51 -5.41
CA ALA A 366 2.74 -22.63 -6.83
C ALA A 366 2.22 -21.31 -7.40
N ILE A 367 1.45 -20.53 -6.62
CA ILE A 367 0.93 -19.21 -7.00
C ILE A 367 2.08 -18.22 -7.17
N GLU A 368 3.01 -18.17 -6.20
CA GLU A 368 4.16 -17.27 -6.30
C GLU A 368 5.05 -17.61 -7.50
N ASN A 369 5.30 -18.92 -7.74
CA ASN A 369 6.09 -19.35 -8.88
C ASN A 369 5.42 -18.99 -10.21
N GLU A 370 4.10 -19.16 -10.32
CA GLU A 370 3.36 -18.78 -11.51
C GLU A 370 3.43 -17.27 -11.77
N ALA A 371 3.21 -16.44 -10.75
CA ALA A 371 3.33 -14.98 -10.85
C ALA A 371 4.75 -14.57 -11.26
N ALA A 372 5.78 -15.20 -10.69
CA ALA A 372 7.18 -14.95 -11.04
C ALA A 372 7.48 -15.32 -12.52
N HIS A 373 6.98 -16.48 -12.98
CA HIS A 373 7.15 -16.87 -14.40
C HIS A 373 6.44 -15.92 -15.36
N LEU A 374 5.24 -15.43 -15.00
CA LEU A 374 4.55 -14.41 -15.79
C LEU A 374 5.37 -13.12 -15.90
N ALA A 375 5.92 -12.65 -14.77
CA ALA A 375 6.78 -11.47 -14.72
C ALA A 375 8.06 -11.63 -15.55
N LEU A 376 8.76 -12.77 -15.40
CA LEU A 376 9.98 -13.04 -16.17
C LEU A 376 9.71 -13.06 -17.68
N ARG A 377 8.57 -13.60 -18.11
CA ARG A 377 8.15 -13.53 -19.54
C ARG A 377 7.89 -12.09 -19.97
N ALA A 378 7.19 -11.30 -19.16
CA ALA A 378 6.92 -9.90 -19.45
C ALA A 378 8.21 -9.06 -19.56
N LEU A 379 9.23 -9.40 -18.77
CA LEU A 379 10.56 -8.78 -18.80
C LEU A 379 11.45 -9.30 -19.94
N GLY A 380 10.97 -10.16 -20.82
CA GLY A 380 11.75 -10.75 -21.91
C GLY A 380 12.85 -11.73 -21.46
N LYS A 381 12.76 -12.24 -20.23
CA LYS A 381 13.73 -13.18 -19.63
C LYS A 381 13.19 -14.60 -19.49
N ALA A 382 12.29 -15.00 -20.37
CA ALA A 382 11.75 -16.36 -20.41
C ALA A 382 12.76 -17.33 -20.98
N HIS A 383 13.72 -17.78 -20.19
CA HIS A 383 14.57 -18.92 -20.49
C HIS A 383 14.59 -19.87 -19.30
N GLY A 384 14.05 -21.06 -19.51
CA GLY A 384 14.06 -22.18 -18.59
C GLY A 384 12.72 -22.86 -18.50
#